data_6f586c45c3a927b8c0a71954a2f0c8f6
#
_entry.id   6f586c45c3a927b8c0a71954a2f0c8f6
#
_cell.length_a   1.000
_cell.length_b   1.000
_cell.length_c   1.000
_cell.angle_alpha   90.00
_cell.angle_beta   90.00
_cell.angle_gamma   90.00
#
_symmetry.space_group_name_H-M   'P 1'
#
loop_
_entity.id
_entity.type
_entity.pdbx_description
1 polymer ?
#
loop_
_entity_poly.entity_id
_entity_poly.type
_entity_poly.pdbx_seq_one_letter_code
_entity_poly.pdbx_strand_id
1 'polypeptide(L)'
;ARTGRQGIKNRTSRHKKRRTAAKKIVAARFFSYLRKNPINPDKQMETRLPNPNAPARERIGWVDLLRVTACFLVVFSHCCDPFVGQFDNDRAAFLTGAFSGSFVRCCVPLFVMMTGVLLLPVKTGLAGFYRKRIGRILAALVFWSVVLPLLYYVYLNYVTASQSPAIDPENFTWGATLHKLWTFVFNFTFDTTPLWYLYMLAGLYLIMPVISAWLERASRSELKTLLGVWGVTLLLPYAKMFAPMLGYTGNFGNMGLYGVCDWNEFGTFYYVSGFAGYLVLAYYLVKFPPAWDWRRTLAVCIPMFIAGYLITAFGYVALQNHFPGNYAYLEIVWYFAGINVFMMTYPVFVIVRKLDFKPRAWLSRLAGATFGIYLCHFILVQAGYDLVARIPALPTLLRILLIACLAFAASYL
;
A
#
# COMPACT_ATOMS: atom_id res chain seq x y z
N ALA A 1 35.43 28.08 54.46
CA ALA A 1 35.20 27.81 53.03
C ALA A 1 36.11 26.71 52.40
N ARG A 2 37.05 26.09 53.14
CA ARG A 2 37.95 25.01 52.58
C ARG A 2 37.44 23.58 52.78
N THR A 3 36.54 23.29 53.70
CA THR A 3 36.04 21.95 54.02
C THR A 3 34.91 21.43 53.07
N GLY A 4 34.18 22.32 52.43
CA GLY A 4 33.09 21.93 51.52
C GLY A 4 33.55 21.42 50.15
N ARG A 5 34.70 21.86 49.62
CA ARG A 5 35.20 21.47 48.30
C ARG A 5 35.85 20.07 48.25
N GLN A 6 36.32 19.54 49.33
CA GLN A 6 36.91 18.19 49.44
C GLN A 6 35.84 17.08 49.47
N GLY A 7 34.68 17.37 50.08
CA GLY A 7 33.54 16.40 50.15
C GLY A 7 32.89 16.14 48.78
N ILE A 8 32.84 17.16 47.92
CA ILE A 8 32.22 17.05 46.59
C ILE A 8 33.14 16.28 45.60
N LYS A 9 34.46 16.54 45.68
CA LYS A 9 35.45 15.81 44.86
C LYS A 9 35.51 14.30 45.16
N ASN A 10 35.32 13.93 46.42
CA ASN A 10 35.30 12.52 46.83
C ASN A 10 34.01 11.79 46.43
N ARG A 11 32.87 12.46 46.39
CA ARG A 11 31.60 11.86 45.89
C ARG A 11 31.62 11.62 44.37
N THR A 12 32.11 12.57 43.58
CA THR A 12 32.23 12.43 42.13
C THR A 12 33.25 11.35 41.71
N SER A 13 34.38 11.24 42.47
CA SER A 13 35.37 10.16 42.23
C SER A 13 34.83 8.78 42.54
N ARG A 14 34.04 8.61 43.63
CA ARG A 14 33.38 7.34 43.99
C ARG A 14 32.30 6.97 42.96
N HIS A 15 31.53 7.95 42.47
CA HIS A 15 30.51 7.70 41.42
C HIS A 15 31.14 7.26 40.07
N LYS A 16 32.28 7.87 39.71
CA LYS A 16 33.03 7.52 38.51
C LYS A 16 33.62 6.14 38.60
N LYS A 17 34.20 5.77 39.74
CA LYS A 17 34.72 4.41 40.00
C LYS A 17 33.58 3.32 39.97
N ARG A 18 32.43 3.61 40.56
CA ARG A 18 31.27 2.69 40.50
C ARG A 18 30.73 2.49 39.09
N ARG A 19 30.64 3.55 38.26
CA ARG A 19 30.25 3.45 36.84
C ARG A 19 31.25 2.66 36.01
N THR A 20 32.53 2.81 36.26
CA THR A 20 33.58 2.06 35.56
C THR A 20 33.58 0.57 35.96
N ALA A 21 33.37 0.28 37.23
CA ALA A 21 33.21 -1.11 37.70
C ALA A 21 31.97 -1.80 37.12
N ALA A 22 30.83 -1.12 37.08
CA ALA A 22 29.61 -1.64 36.45
C ALA A 22 29.76 -1.92 34.96
N LYS A 23 30.45 -1.02 34.21
CA LYS A 23 30.78 -1.25 32.79
C LYS A 23 31.70 -2.46 32.58
N LYS A 24 32.71 -2.68 33.45
CA LYS A 24 33.58 -3.84 33.38
C LYS A 24 32.83 -5.15 33.69
N ILE A 25 31.88 -5.15 34.64
CA ILE A 25 31.07 -6.33 34.95
C ILE A 25 30.11 -6.67 33.78
N VAL A 26 29.48 -5.69 33.15
CA VAL A 26 28.61 -5.89 31.98
C VAL A 26 29.42 -6.41 30.79
N ALA A 27 30.59 -5.83 30.52
CA ALA A 27 31.50 -6.30 29.47
C ALA A 27 31.97 -7.75 29.74
N ALA A 28 32.37 -8.07 30.98
CA ALA A 28 32.82 -9.41 31.35
C ALA A 28 31.66 -10.46 31.20
N ARG A 29 30.44 -10.11 31.55
CA ARG A 29 29.25 -10.96 31.33
C ARG A 29 28.94 -11.13 29.85
N PHE A 30 29.07 -10.09 29.05
CA PHE A 30 28.89 -10.15 27.60
C PHE A 30 29.93 -11.04 26.92
N PHE A 31 31.20 -10.89 27.27
CA PHE A 31 32.29 -11.75 26.76
C PHE A 31 32.15 -13.21 27.26
N SER A 32 31.72 -13.42 28.49
CA SER A 32 31.42 -14.75 29.00
C SER A 32 30.25 -15.42 28.26
N TYR A 33 29.21 -14.66 27.92
CA TYR A 33 28.08 -15.13 27.10
C TYR A 33 28.54 -15.52 25.69
N LEU A 34 29.37 -14.68 25.03
CA LEU A 34 29.94 -14.97 23.71
C LEU A 34 30.87 -16.20 23.73
N ARG A 35 31.58 -16.41 24.83
CA ARG A 35 32.47 -17.57 24.99
C ARG A 35 31.69 -18.88 25.22
N LYS A 36 30.52 -18.82 25.86
CA LYS A 36 29.61 -19.96 26.05
C LYS A 36 28.76 -20.26 24.80
N ASN A 37 28.56 -19.27 23.94
CA ASN A 37 27.83 -19.41 22.68
C ASN A 37 28.72 -18.92 21.54
N PRO A 38 29.73 -19.71 21.12
CA PRO A 38 30.58 -19.29 20.00
C PRO A 38 29.72 -19.11 18.76
N ILE A 39 29.80 -17.93 18.18
CA ILE A 39 29.22 -17.67 16.85
C ILE A 39 30.03 -18.53 15.88
N ASN A 40 29.50 -19.67 15.49
CA ASN A 40 30.12 -20.53 14.50
C ASN A 40 29.78 -19.97 13.11
N PRO A 41 30.74 -19.31 12.43
CA PRO A 41 30.49 -18.73 11.11
C PRO A 41 30.14 -19.80 10.05
N ASP A 42 30.56 -21.06 10.27
CA ASP A 42 30.33 -22.13 9.30
C ASP A 42 28.90 -22.69 9.32
N LYS A 43 28.14 -22.48 10.41
CA LYS A 43 26.72 -22.84 10.46
C LYS A 43 25.79 -21.86 9.71
N GLN A 44 26.27 -20.71 9.30
CA GLN A 44 25.48 -19.73 8.52
C GLN A 44 25.65 -19.85 7.00
N MET A 45 26.55 -20.69 6.51
CA MET A 45 26.85 -20.80 5.09
C MET A 45 26.45 -22.15 4.46
N GLU A 46 25.60 -22.92 5.10
CA GLU A 46 24.80 -23.89 4.33
C GLU A 46 23.75 -23.12 3.53
N THR A 47 24.18 -22.61 2.39
CA THR A 47 23.27 -22.32 1.28
C THR A 47 22.61 -23.63 0.90
N ARG A 48 21.47 -23.98 1.56
CA ARG A 48 20.60 -25.02 1.07
C ARG A 48 20.20 -24.61 -0.34
N LEU A 49 20.84 -25.25 -1.32
CA LEU A 49 20.31 -25.31 -2.68
C LEU A 49 18.81 -25.61 -2.56
N PRO A 50 17.93 -24.95 -3.31
CA PRO A 50 16.51 -25.27 -3.29
C PRO A 50 16.36 -26.76 -3.50
N ASN A 51 15.80 -27.47 -2.51
CA ASN A 51 15.49 -28.88 -2.67
C ASN A 51 14.56 -29.01 -3.88
N PRO A 52 14.98 -29.63 -5.00
CA PRO A 52 14.15 -29.76 -6.19
C PRO A 52 12.88 -30.58 -5.91
N ASN A 53 12.85 -31.35 -4.82
CA ASN A 53 11.71 -32.15 -4.37
C ASN A 53 10.92 -31.50 -3.24
N ALA A 54 11.19 -30.23 -2.88
CA ALA A 54 10.33 -29.55 -1.93
C ALA A 54 8.92 -29.44 -2.51
N PRO A 55 7.85 -29.90 -1.80
CA PRO A 55 6.50 -29.84 -2.32
C PRO A 55 6.20 -28.39 -2.74
N ALA A 56 5.72 -28.21 -3.97
CA ALA A 56 5.29 -26.94 -4.48
C ALA A 56 4.35 -26.30 -3.43
N ARG A 57 4.65 -25.07 -3.01
CA ARG A 57 3.87 -24.38 -1.97
C ARG A 57 2.40 -24.50 -2.33
N GLU A 58 1.62 -25.12 -1.46
CA GLU A 58 0.21 -25.40 -1.71
C GLU A 58 -0.50 -24.11 -2.15
N ARG A 59 -1.07 -24.13 -3.34
CA ARG A 59 -1.71 -22.96 -3.92
C ARG A 59 -3.06 -22.77 -3.27
N ILE A 60 -3.36 -21.53 -2.89
CA ILE A 60 -4.60 -21.17 -2.22
C ILE A 60 -5.52 -20.53 -3.27
N GLY A 61 -6.50 -21.28 -3.77
CA GLY A 61 -7.33 -20.87 -4.92
C GLY A 61 -8.09 -19.57 -4.70
N TRP A 62 -8.63 -19.33 -3.51
CA TRP A 62 -9.32 -18.07 -3.21
C TRP A 62 -8.35 -16.87 -3.19
N VAL A 63 -7.07 -17.07 -2.84
CA VAL A 63 -6.06 -15.99 -2.91
C VAL A 63 -5.70 -15.70 -4.35
N ASP A 64 -5.59 -16.72 -5.21
CA ASP A 64 -5.34 -16.53 -6.63
C ASP A 64 -6.52 -15.77 -7.29
N LEU A 65 -7.77 -16.13 -6.94
CA LEU A 65 -8.97 -15.41 -7.38
C LEU A 65 -8.92 -13.93 -6.95
N LEU A 66 -8.69 -13.70 -5.66
CA LEU A 66 -8.64 -12.33 -5.11
C LEU A 66 -7.54 -11.51 -5.75
N ARG A 67 -6.38 -12.12 -6.04
CA ARG A 67 -5.23 -11.46 -6.67
C ARG A 67 -5.54 -11.02 -8.10
N VAL A 68 -6.14 -11.88 -8.90
CA VAL A 68 -6.52 -11.56 -10.28
C VAL A 68 -7.60 -10.48 -10.28
N THR A 69 -8.62 -10.63 -9.43
CA THR A 69 -9.68 -9.62 -9.29
C THR A 69 -9.11 -8.27 -8.88
N ALA A 70 -8.30 -8.21 -7.82
CA ALA A 70 -7.70 -6.95 -7.36
C ALA A 70 -6.80 -6.32 -8.44
N CYS A 71 -6.04 -7.14 -9.21
CA CYS A 71 -5.23 -6.66 -10.32
C CYS A 71 -6.08 -6.03 -11.42
N PHE A 72 -7.16 -6.69 -11.83
CA PHE A 72 -8.09 -6.12 -12.80
C PHE A 72 -8.72 -4.82 -12.30
N LEU A 73 -9.13 -4.75 -11.03
CA LEU A 73 -9.69 -3.54 -10.43
C LEU A 73 -8.69 -2.37 -10.38
N VAL A 74 -7.38 -2.64 -10.21
CA VAL A 74 -6.34 -1.60 -10.32
C VAL A 74 -6.26 -1.06 -11.74
N VAL A 75 -6.19 -1.93 -12.74
CA VAL A 75 -6.20 -1.52 -14.16
C VAL A 75 -7.45 -0.71 -14.46
N PHE A 76 -8.61 -1.20 -14.05
CA PHE A 76 -9.90 -0.51 -14.21
C PHE A 76 -9.92 0.88 -13.54
N SER A 77 -9.36 1.02 -12.34
CA SER A 77 -9.25 2.30 -11.65
C SER A 77 -8.54 3.35 -12.52
N HIS A 78 -7.39 2.98 -13.08
CA HIS A 78 -6.63 3.88 -13.94
C HIS A 78 -7.30 4.15 -15.29
N CYS A 79 -8.19 3.28 -15.74
CA CYS A 79 -9.03 3.56 -16.91
C CYS A 79 -10.09 4.63 -16.64
N CYS A 80 -10.42 4.91 -15.37
CA CYS A 80 -11.35 5.96 -14.98
C CYS A 80 -10.69 7.34 -14.93
N ASP A 81 -9.36 7.42 -14.69
CA ASP A 81 -8.64 8.67 -14.43
C ASP A 81 -8.84 9.74 -15.52
N PRO A 82 -8.75 9.45 -16.85
CA PRO A 82 -8.95 10.44 -17.89
C PRO A 82 -10.38 11.04 -17.90
N PHE A 83 -11.37 10.27 -17.47
CA PHE A 83 -12.77 10.72 -17.42
C PHE A 83 -13.04 11.54 -16.15
N VAL A 84 -12.41 11.18 -15.03
CA VAL A 84 -12.47 11.96 -13.78
C VAL A 84 -11.90 13.37 -13.98
N GLY A 85 -10.91 13.54 -14.84
CA GLY A 85 -10.34 14.84 -15.21
C GLY A 85 -11.27 15.75 -16.03
N GLN A 86 -12.46 15.26 -16.45
CA GLN A 86 -13.40 16.02 -17.30
C GLN A 86 -14.43 16.86 -16.53
N PHE A 87 -14.16 17.21 -15.27
CA PHE A 87 -15.11 17.92 -14.42
C PHE A 87 -15.70 19.19 -15.08
N ASP A 88 -14.86 20.00 -15.69
CA ASP A 88 -15.24 21.27 -16.30
C ASP A 88 -15.69 21.13 -17.76
N ASN A 89 -15.32 20.04 -18.46
CA ASN A 89 -15.54 19.88 -19.89
C ASN A 89 -16.71 18.94 -20.23
N ASP A 90 -16.84 17.83 -19.51
CA ASP A 90 -17.90 16.83 -19.71
C ASP A 90 -18.36 16.26 -18.36
N ARG A 91 -19.43 16.84 -17.84
CA ARG A 91 -20.01 16.45 -16.55
C ARG A 91 -20.45 14.99 -16.51
N ALA A 92 -20.97 14.45 -17.61
CA ALA A 92 -21.43 13.06 -17.68
C ALA A 92 -20.24 12.10 -17.66
N ALA A 93 -19.18 12.41 -18.38
CA ALA A 93 -17.93 11.66 -18.35
C ALA A 93 -17.30 11.70 -16.96
N PHE A 94 -17.21 12.89 -16.33
CA PHE A 94 -16.74 13.04 -14.96
C PHE A 94 -17.50 12.17 -13.97
N LEU A 95 -18.83 12.25 -13.95
CA LEU A 95 -19.66 11.46 -13.03
C LEU A 95 -19.45 9.95 -13.27
N THR A 96 -19.44 9.53 -14.54
CA THR A 96 -19.21 8.11 -14.87
C THR A 96 -17.83 7.65 -14.39
N GLY A 97 -16.79 8.43 -14.60
CA GLY A 97 -15.43 8.15 -14.13
C GLY A 97 -15.35 8.12 -12.60
N ALA A 98 -15.93 9.11 -11.92
CA ALA A 98 -15.92 9.23 -10.46
C ALA A 98 -16.65 8.06 -9.78
N PHE A 99 -17.86 7.70 -10.25
CA PHE A 99 -18.62 6.56 -9.71
C PHE A 99 -17.92 5.23 -10.00
N SER A 100 -17.45 5.03 -11.23
CA SER A 100 -16.73 3.79 -11.61
C SER A 100 -15.42 3.62 -10.86
N GLY A 101 -14.61 4.69 -10.77
CA GLY A 101 -13.35 4.68 -10.03
C GLY A 101 -13.54 4.48 -8.53
N SER A 102 -14.59 5.06 -7.94
CA SER A 102 -14.95 4.87 -6.53
C SER A 102 -15.33 3.43 -6.23
N PHE A 103 -16.03 2.73 -7.14
CA PHE A 103 -16.45 1.34 -6.95
C PHE A 103 -15.28 0.37 -6.74
N VAL A 104 -14.13 0.65 -7.32
CA VAL A 104 -12.96 -0.24 -7.32
C VAL A 104 -11.88 0.13 -6.30
N ARG A 105 -12.09 1.13 -5.45
CA ARG A 105 -11.06 1.62 -4.50
C ARG A 105 -10.56 0.58 -3.50
N CYS A 106 -11.28 -0.51 -3.26
CA CYS A 106 -10.82 -1.62 -2.42
C CYS A 106 -9.61 -2.40 -3.00
N CYS A 107 -9.25 -2.18 -4.27
CA CYS A 107 -8.23 -2.97 -4.98
C CYS A 107 -6.85 -2.97 -4.28
N VAL A 108 -6.33 -1.81 -3.89
CA VAL A 108 -5.01 -1.71 -3.24
C VAL A 108 -4.98 -2.33 -1.84
N PRO A 109 -5.93 -2.03 -0.93
CA PRO A 109 -5.97 -2.72 0.35
C PRO A 109 -6.09 -4.24 0.24
N LEU A 110 -6.80 -4.77 -0.75
CA LEU A 110 -6.87 -6.21 -1.00
C LEU A 110 -5.49 -6.79 -1.33
N PHE A 111 -4.63 -6.11 -2.09
CA PHE A 111 -3.24 -6.54 -2.31
C PHE A 111 -2.42 -6.57 -1.03
N VAL A 112 -2.59 -5.57 -0.16
CA VAL A 112 -1.94 -5.55 1.16
C VAL A 112 -2.42 -6.70 2.02
N MET A 113 -3.74 -6.96 2.05
CA MET A 113 -4.31 -8.08 2.80
C MET A 113 -3.77 -9.43 2.30
N MET A 114 -3.69 -9.64 0.98
CA MET A 114 -3.09 -10.86 0.42
C MET A 114 -1.62 -11.01 0.79
N THR A 115 -0.88 -9.91 0.86
CA THR A 115 0.50 -9.91 1.35
C THR A 115 0.57 -10.40 2.80
N GLY A 116 -0.36 -9.94 3.65
CA GLY A 116 -0.52 -10.44 5.03
C GLY A 116 -0.82 -11.93 5.09
N VAL A 117 -1.78 -12.42 4.28
CA VAL A 117 -2.12 -13.87 4.21
C VAL A 117 -0.93 -14.73 3.82
N LEU A 118 -0.15 -14.28 2.84
CA LEU A 118 0.91 -15.09 2.25
C LEU A 118 2.22 -15.06 3.03
N LEU A 119 2.47 -13.99 3.79
CA LEU A 119 3.78 -13.76 4.39
C LEU A 119 3.77 -13.75 5.91
N LEU A 120 2.61 -13.59 6.57
CA LEU A 120 2.53 -13.62 8.02
C LEU A 120 2.08 -15.01 8.53
N PRO A 121 2.72 -15.52 9.59
CA PRO A 121 3.95 -14.99 10.19
C PRO A 121 5.18 -15.26 9.33
N VAL A 122 6.20 -14.39 9.43
CA VAL A 122 7.47 -14.51 8.71
C VAL A 122 8.29 -15.66 9.30
N LYS A 123 8.56 -16.70 8.50
CA LYS A 123 9.27 -17.92 8.95
C LYS A 123 10.77 -17.92 8.64
N THR A 124 11.29 -16.87 8.00
CA THR A 124 12.69 -16.76 7.59
C THR A 124 13.40 -15.72 8.43
N GLY A 125 14.71 -15.86 8.61
CA GLY A 125 15.51 -14.84 9.29
C GLY A 125 15.46 -13.49 8.58
N LEU A 126 15.66 -12.40 9.34
CA LEU A 126 15.51 -11.02 8.92
C LEU A 126 16.26 -10.69 7.61
N ALA A 127 17.57 -10.99 7.56
CA ALA A 127 18.40 -10.73 6.39
C ALA A 127 17.93 -11.49 5.14
N GLY A 128 17.55 -12.77 5.31
CA GLY A 128 17.00 -13.59 4.22
C GLY A 128 15.66 -13.05 3.70
N PHE A 129 14.79 -12.60 4.61
CA PHE A 129 13.52 -11.99 4.25
C PHE A 129 13.73 -10.71 3.44
N TYR A 130 14.56 -9.79 3.93
CA TYR A 130 14.81 -8.51 3.26
C TYR A 130 15.47 -8.70 1.90
N ARG A 131 16.53 -9.51 1.82
CA ARG A 131 17.20 -9.77 0.54
C ARG A 131 16.22 -10.32 -0.50
N LYS A 132 15.34 -11.23 -0.12
CA LYS A 132 14.39 -11.88 -1.04
C LYS A 132 13.22 -10.96 -1.42
N ARG A 133 12.69 -10.17 -0.49
CA ARG A 133 11.46 -9.40 -0.70
C ARG A 133 11.75 -7.98 -1.14
N ILE A 134 12.58 -7.27 -0.40
CA ILE A 134 12.95 -5.88 -0.73
C ILE A 134 13.80 -5.85 -1.99
N GLY A 135 14.79 -6.76 -2.13
CA GLY A 135 15.63 -6.83 -3.33
C GLY A 135 14.81 -6.98 -4.62
N ARG A 136 13.76 -7.82 -4.62
CA ARG A 136 12.86 -7.96 -5.78
C ARG A 136 12.12 -6.66 -6.09
N ILE A 137 11.62 -5.96 -5.08
CA ILE A 137 10.87 -4.72 -5.26
C ILE A 137 11.79 -3.62 -5.75
N LEU A 138 12.96 -3.47 -5.15
CA LEU A 138 13.94 -2.45 -5.56
C LEU A 138 14.40 -2.68 -7.00
N ALA A 139 14.67 -3.93 -7.39
CA ALA A 139 15.02 -4.23 -8.78
C ALA A 139 13.90 -3.85 -9.77
N ALA A 140 12.65 -4.17 -9.44
CA ALA A 140 11.51 -3.77 -10.25
C ALA A 140 11.33 -2.24 -10.28
N LEU A 141 11.47 -1.58 -9.12
CA LEU A 141 11.36 -0.13 -8.99
C LEU A 141 12.39 0.58 -9.88
N VAL A 142 13.67 0.22 -9.75
CA VAL A 142 14.76 0.81 -10.57
C VAL A 142 14.51 0.58 -12.05
N PHE A 143 14.20 -0.65 -12.44
CA PHE A 143 13.95 -0.99 -13.85
C PHE A 143 12.80 -0.18 -14.43
N TRP A 144 11.64 -0.18 -13.79
CA TRP A 144 10.44 0.48 -14.31
C TRP A 144 10.49 2.00 -14.20
N SER A 145 11.24 2.57 -13.24
CA SER A 145 11.49 4.02 -13.18
C SER A 145 12.32 4.54 -14.36
N VAL A 146 13.06 3.66 -15.05
CA VAL A 146 13.78 3.99 -16.28
C VAL A 146 12.95 3.64 -17.52
N VAL A 147 12.33 2.47 -17.53
CA VAL A 147 11.65 1.95 -18.73
C VAL A 147 10.37 2.71 -19.03
N LEU A 148 9.55 3.04 -18.03
CA LEU A 148 8.27 3.74 -18.26
C LEU A 148 8.45 5.11 -18.92
N PRO A 149 9.31 6.03 -18.42
CA PRO A 149 9.54 7.32 -19.10
C PRO A 149 10.00 7.16 -20.54
N LEU A 150 10.86 6.19 -20.83
CA LEU A 150 11.31 5.90 -22.19
C LEU A 150 10.18 5.36 -23.08
N LEU A 151 9.36 4.45 -22.57
CA LEU A 151 8.22 3.93 -23.31
C LEU A 151 7.19 5.03 -23.61
N TYR A 152 6.87 5.91 -22.65
CA TYR A 152 5.98 7.03 -22.86
C TYR A 152 6.56 8.02 -23.89
N TYR A 153 7.87 8.33 -23.82
CA TYR A 153 8.53 9.15 -24.80
C TYR A 153 8.39 8.59 -26.21
N VAL A 154 8.71 7.30 -26.39
CA VAL A 154 8.58 6.65 -27.71
C VAL A 154 7.13 6.62 -28.17
N TYR A 155 6.22 6.27 -27.29
CA TYR A 155 4.80 6.16 -27.62
C TYR A 155 4.21 7.50 -28.09
N LEU A 156 4.44 8.56 -27.35
CA LEU A 156 3.82 9.88 -27.63
C LEU A 156 4.51 10.64 -28.75
N ASN A 157 5.79 10.41 -29.02
CA ASN A 157 6.51 11.15 -30.08
C ASN A 157 6.58 10.40 -31.42
N TYR A 158 6.45 9.05 -31.40
CA TYR A 158 6.66 8.27 -32.63
C TYR A 158 5.49 7.35 -33.00
N VAL A 159 4.58 7.01 -32.07
CA VAL A 159 3.48 6.08 -32.33
C VAL A 159 2.17 6.82 -32.56
N THR A 160 1.78 7.72 -31.66
CA THR A 160 0.51 8.46 -31.77
C THR A 160 0.54 9.76 -30.95
N ALA A 161 -0.16 10.79 -31.46
CA ALA A 161 -0.54 11.92 -30.64
C ALA A 161 -1.70 11.49 -29.72
N SER A 162 -1.50 11.53 -28.41
CA SER A 162 -2.54 11.13 -27.48
C SER A 162 -3.69 12.12 -27.43
N GLN A 163 -4.91 11.57 -27.31
CA GLN A 163 -6.14 12.34 -27.09
C GLN A 163 -6.55 12.37 -25.60
N SER A 164 -5.75 11.80 -24.72
CA SER A 164 -6.04 11.78 -23.29
C SER A 164 -5.87 13.18 -22.68
N PRO A 165 -6.87 13.69 -21.95
CA PRO A 165 -6.76 14.97 -21.25
C PRO A 165 -5.74 14.94 -20.10
N ALA A 166 -5.29 13.77 -19.68
CA ALA A 166 -4.27 13.60 -18.66
C ALA A 166 -2.83 13.74 -19.20
N ILE A 167 -2.66 13.83 -20.52
CA ILE A 167 -1.36 13.93 -21.17
C ILE A 167 -1.09 15.38 -21.57
N ASP A 168 -0.09 15.99 -20.95
CA ASP A 168 0.51 17.23 -21.37
C ASP A 168 1.78 16.91 -22.19
N PRO A 169 1.80 17.19 -23.53
CA PRO A 169 2.92 16.83 -24.40
C PRO A 169 4.27 17.41 -23.96
N GLU A 170 4.28 18.57 -23.31
CA GLU A 170 5.51 19.23 -22.86
C GLU A 170 6.28 18.37 -21.84
N ASN A 171 5.57 17.57 -21.05
CA ASN A 171 6.14 16.65 -20.06
C ASN A 171 6.77 15.40 -20.68
N PHE A 172 6.67 15.21 -22.01
CA PHE A 172 7.17 14.00 -22.71
C PHE A 172 8.15 14.34 -23.85
N THR A 173 8.75 15.53 -23.83
CA THR A 173 9.88 15.89 -24.69
C THR A 173 11.13 15.09 -24.25
N TRP A 174 12.15 15.02 -25.14
CA TRP A 174 13.42 14.35 -24.80
C TRP A 174 14.09 15.00 -23.59
N GLY A 175 14.09 16.34 -23.48
CA GLY A 175 14.64 17.06 -22.32
C GLY A 175 13.93 16.69 -21.01
N ALA A 176 12.57 16.68 -21.03
CA ALA A 176 11.77 16.27 -19.87
C ALA A 176 12.03 14.80 -19.51
N THR A 177 12.16 13.92 -20.49
CA THR A 177 12.47 12.49 -20.27
C THR A 177 13.85 12.32 -19.63
N LEU A 178 14.89 13.01 -20.12
CA LEU A 178 16.21 12.98 -19.51
C LEU A 178 16.20 13.46 -18.05
N HIS A 179 15.41 14.51 -17.76
CA HIS A 179 15.25 14.98 -16.38
C HIS A 179 14.59 13.91 -15.49
N LYS A 180 13.55 13.23 -15.98
CA LYS A 180 12.92 12.10 -15.27
C LYS A 180 13.91 10.96 -15.02
N LEU A 181 14.75 10.62 -16.02
CA LEU A 181 15.79 9.60 -15.87
C LEU A 181 16.87 10.01 -14.86
N TRP A 182 17.21 11.29 -14.77
CA TRP A 182 18.15 11.81 -13.77
C TRP A 182 17.61 11.71 -12.35
N THR A 183 16.34 12.04 -12.13
CA THR A 183 15.68 12.02 -10.81
C THR A 183 15.07 10.66 -10.46
N PHE A 184 14.90 9.80 -11.43
CA PHE A 184 14.24 8.47 -11.51
C PHE A 184 13.57 8.00 -10.20
N VAL A 185 14.16 7.13 -9.38
CA VAL A 185 13.47 6.57 -8.19
C VAL A 185 13.13 7.59 -7.09
N PHE A 186 13.65 8.81 -7.14
CA PHE A 186 13.40 9.82 -6.10
C PHE A 186 12.20 10.71 -6.41
N ASN A 187 11.75 10.77 -7.66
CA ASN A 187 10.61 11.57 -8.08
C ASN A 187 9.54 10.71 -8.74
N PHE A 188 8.29 10.99 -8.38
CA PHE A 188 7.14 10.49 -9.11
C PHE A 188 6.79 11.46 -10.22
N THR A 189 6.51 10.90 -11.38
CA THR A 189 5.97 11.60 -12.54
C THR A 189 4.72 10.88 -13.01
N PHE A 190 3.93 11.46 -13.89
CA PHE A 190 2.69 10.85 -14.38
C PHE A 190 2.93 9.40 -14.86
N ASP A 191 3.94 9.20 -15.69
CA ASP A 191 4.30 7.91 -16.28
C ASP A 191 4.75 6.86 -15.24
N THR A 192 5.26 7.27 -14.09
CA THR A 192 5.70 6.39 -13.00
C THR A 192 4.71 6.30 -11.84
N THR A 193 3.56 6.96 -11.93
CA THR A 193 2.55 6.99 -10.87
C THR A 193 2.27 5.63 -10.21
N PRO A 194 2.07 4.51 -10.94
CA PRO A 194 1.76 3.25 -10.27
C PRO A 194 2.87 2.73 -9.35
N LEU A 195 4.11 3.19 -9.53
CA LEU A 195 5.23 2.71 -8.72
C LEU A 195 5.18 3.12 -7.24
N TRP A 196 4.33 4.08 -6.87
CA TRP A 196 4.12 4.47 -5.46
C TRP A 196 3.82 3.27 -4.56
N TYR A 197 3.08 2.28 -5.08
CA TYR A 197 2.75 1.07 -4.35
C TYR A 197 3.99 0.25 -3.97
N LEU A 198 5.04 0.25 -4.80
CA LEU A 198 6.29 -0.46 -4.50
C LEU A 198 7.02 0.17 -3.31
N TYR A 199 6.99 1.50 -3.19
CA TYR A 199 7.55 2.20 -2.01
C TYR A 199 6.78 1.83 -0.75
N MET A 200 5.46 1.92 -0.80
CA MET A 200 4.59 1.52 0.31
C MET A 200 4.82 0.05 0.71
N LEU A 201 4.90 -0.84 -0.28
CA LEU A 201 5.13 -2.27 -0.05
C LEU A 201 6.53 -2.54 0.52
N ALA A 202 7.57 -1.80 0.10
CA ALA A 202 8.90 -1.88 0.69
C ALA A 202 8.86 -1.48 2.17
N GLY A 203 8.18 -0.38 2.51
CA GLY A 203 7.95 0.05 3.90
C GLY A 203 7.25 -1.03 4.73
N LEU A 204 6.20 -1.66 4.18
CA LEU A 204 5.53 -2.77 4.85
C LEU A 204 6.44 -3.98 5.06
N TYR A 205 7.30 -4.30 4.09
CA TYR A 205 8.27 -5.40 4.26
C TYR A 205 9.32 -5.10 5.31
N LEU A 206 9.72 -3.83 5.49
CA LEU A 206 10.65 -3.45 6.56
C LEU A 206 10.08 -3.71 7.95
N ILE A 207 8.81 -3.38 8.18
CA ILE A 207 8.17 -3.56 9.48
C ILE A 207 7.60 -4.96 9.70
N MET A 208 7.35 -5.74 8.64
CA MET A 208 6.66 -7.02 8.71
C MET A 208 7.31 -8.05 9.63
N PRO A 209 8.65 -8.24 9.67
CA PRO A 209 9.29 -9.17 10.62
C PRO A 209 9.08 -8.77 12.08
N VAL A 210 9.02 -7.46 12.38
CA VAL A 210 8.76 -6.94 13.73
C VAL A 210 7.32 -7.26 14.15
N ILE A 211 6.36 -6.93 13.29
CA ILE A 211 4.94 -7.25 13.50
C ILE A 211 4.76 -8.77 13.66
N SER A 212 5.44 -9.57 12.83
CA SER A 212 5.37 -11.03 12.85
C SER A 212 5.75 -11.62 14.19
N ALA A 213 6.83 -11.13 14.80
CA ALA A 213 7.30 -11.62 16.09
C ALA A 213 6.27 -11.42 17.22
N TRP A 214 5.50 -10.34 17.15
CA TRP A 214 4.39 -10.08 18.07
C TRP A 214 3.15 -10.93 17.72
N LEU A 215 2.78 -11.04 16.42
CA LEU A 215 1.60 -11.77 15.96
C LEU A 215 1.61 -13.27 16.36
N GLU A 216 2.79 -13.88 16.42
CA GLU A 216 2.93 -15.28 16.83
C GLU A 216 2.45 -15.54 18.26
N ARG A 217 2.65 -14.57 19.15
CA ARG A 217 2.32 -14.63 20.58
C ARG A 217 1.00 -13.96 20.94
N ALA A 218 0.51 -13.07 20.07
CA ALA A 218 -0.65 -12.26 20.33
C ALA A 218 -1.92 -13.10 20.47
N SER A 219 -2.66 -12.84 21.56
CA SER A 219 -3.99 -13.37 21.82
C SER A 219 -5.02 -12.77 20.86
N ARG A 220 -6.18 -13.41 20.77
CA ARG A 220 -7.31 -12.87 19.97
C ARG A 220 -7.75 -11.50 20.47
N SER A 221 -7.70 -11.25 21.77
CA SER A 221 -8.09 -9.97 22.38
C SER A 221 -7.12 -8.86 21.99
N GLU A 222 -5.81 -9.11 22.10
CA GLU A 222 -4.77 -8.13 21.75
C GLU A 222 -4.84 -7.76 20.26
N LEU A 223 -5.06 -8.74 19.38
CA LEU A 223 -5.27 -8.48 17.95
C LEU A 223 -6.49 -7.59 17.69
N LYS A 224 -7.61 -7.83 18.40
CA LYS A 224 -8.80 -6.98 18.29
C LYS A 224 -8.56 -5.58 18.80
N THR A 225 -7.83 -5.42 19.91
CA THR A 225 -7.48 -4.12 20.48
C THR A 225 -6.64 -3.31 19.50
N LEU A 226 -5.57 -3.94 18.94
CA LEU A 226 -4.75 -3.25 17.93
C LEU A 226 -5.55 -2.86 16.68
N LEU A 227 -6.40 -3.78 16.18
CA LEU A 227 -7.26 -3.49 15.04
C LEU A 227 -8.31 -2.42 15.36
N GLY A 228 -8.78 -2.33 16.61
CA GLY A 228 -9.67 -1.26 17.08
C GLY A 228 -8.96 0.10 17.07
N VAL A 229 -7.75 0.18 17.63
CA VAL A 229 -6.92 1.39 17.59
C VAL A 229 -6.64 1.81 16.13
N TRP A 230 -6.21 0.87 15.31
CA TRP A 230 -6.03 1.13 13.87
C TRP A 230 -7.34 1.60 13.20
N GLY A 231 -8.48 0.99 13.53
CA GLY A 231 -9.80 1.38 13.03
C GLY A 231 -10.15 2.84 13.31
N VAL A 232 -9.76 3.36 14.49
CA VAL A 232 -9.90 4.79 14.81
C VAL A 232 -9.06 5.65 13.85
N THR A 233 -7.87 5.21 13.48
CA THR A 233 -7.00 5.97 12.56
C THR A 233 -7.59 6.12 11.16
N LEU A 234 -8.51 5.23 10.75
CA LEU A 234 -9.21 5.33 9.46
C LEU A 234 -10.17 6.54 9.39
N LEU A 235 -10.50 7.13 10.53
CA LEU A 235 -11.32 8.34 10.63
C LEU A 235 -10.49 9.64 10.60
N LEU A 236 -9.15 9.55 10.76
CA LEU A 236 -8.29 10.73 10.82
C LEU A 236 -8.36 11.63 9.59
N PRO A 237 -8.42 11.12 8.35
CA PRO A 237 -8.58 11.99 7.17
C PRO A 237 -9.81 12.89 7.29
N TYR A 238 -10.93 12.33 7.75
CA TYR A 238 -12.17 13.07 7.96
C TYR A 238 -12.06 14.04 9.14
N ALA A 239 -11.44 13.63 10.24
CA ALA A 239 -11.19 14.51 11.38
C ALA A 239 -10.34 15.72 10.98
N LYS A 240 -9.30 15.54 10.18
CA LYS A 240 -8.46 16.63 9.63
C LYS A 240 -9.27 17.61 8.78
N MET A 241 -10.25 17.12 8.03
CA MET A 241 -11.11 17.96 7.19
C MET A 241 -12.15 18.73 8.00
N PHE A 242 -12.85 18.06 8.91
CA PHE A 242 -14.00 18.65 9.62
C PHE A 242 -13.62 19.40 10.89
N ALA A 243 -12.55 19.03 11.60
CA ALA A 243 -12.18 19.67 12.85
C ALA A 243 -11.90 21.17 12.71
N PRO A 244 -11.22 21.68 11.67
CA PRO A 244 -11.07 23.11 11.46
C PRO A 244 -12.39 23.86 11.29
N MET A 245 -13.40 23.23 10.64
CA MET A 245 -14.74 23.82 10.48
C MET A 245 -15.47 23.99 11.80
N LEU A 246 -15.07 23.20 12.81
CA LEU A 246 -15.62 23.26 14.18
C LEU A 246 -14.73 24.10 15.12
N GLY A 247 -13.71 24.79 14.60
CA GLY A 247 -12.80 25.62 15.38
C GLY A 247 -11.62 24.88 16.00
N TYR A 248 -11.43 23.57 15.73
CA TYR A 248 -10.31 22.79 16.24
C TYR A 248 -9.14 22.86 15.26
N THR A 249 -8.34 23.92 15.34
CA THR A 249 -7.23 24.16 14.41
C THR A 249 -5.89 23.58 14.87
N GLY A 250 -5.85 22.99 16.07
CA GLY A 250 -4.64 22.43 16.65
C GLY A 250 -3.90 23.42 17.56
N ASN A 251 -2.59 23.17 17.68
CA ASN A 251 -1.76 23.84 18.66
C ASN A 251 -0.97 25.02 18.07
N PHE A 252 -0.06 25.50 18.90
CA PHE A 252 0.87 26.57 18.60
C PHE A 252 1.95 26.13 17.57
N GLY A 253 2.38 27.05 16.72
CA GLY A 253 3.43 26.85 15.74
C GLY A 253 2.99 25.97 14.57
N ASN A 254 3.84 25.01 14.16
CA ASN A 254 3.58 24.08 13.05
C ASN A 254 2.88 22.78 13.49
N MET A 255 2.41 22.69 14.73
CA MET A 255 1.74 21.51 15.26
C MET A 255 0.23 21.67 15.11
N GLY A 256 -0.36 20.82 14.28
CA GLY A 256 -1.80 20.72 14.09
C GLY A 256 -2.50 19.82 15.12
N LEU A 257 -3.76 19.52 14.81
CA LEU A 257 -4.59 18.63 15.64
C LEU A 257 -3.92 17.25 15.82
N TYR A 258 -3.92 16.73 17.05
CA TYR A 258 -3.27 15.47 17.44
C TYR A 258 -1.75 15.42 17.16
N GLY A 259 -1.06 16.55 17.06
CA GLY A 259 0.37 16.61 16.77
C GLY A 259 0.72 16.39 15.30
N VAL A 260 -0.23 16.59 14.39
CA VAL A 260 0.02 16.57 12.95
C VAL A 260 0.94 17.72 12.54
N CYS A 261 1.91 17.46 11.69
CA CYS A 261 2.84 18.44 11.12
C CYS A 261 3.38 17.92 9.80
N ASP A 262 4.15 18.72 9.07
CA ASP A 262 4.64 18.41 7.71
C ASP A 262 5.41 17.07 7.61
N TRP A 263 6.12 16.69 8.66
CA TRP A 263 6.86 15.44 8.74
C TRP A 263 6.09 14.30 9.42
N ASN A 264 4.87 14.53 9.91
CA ASN A 264 4.04 13.53 10.58
C ASN A 264 2.53 13.82 10.39
N GLU A 265 1.96 13.33 9.31
CA GLU A 265 0.56 13.55 8.95
C GLU A 265 -0.45 12.86 9.87
N PHE A 266 -0.06 11.79 10.56
CA PHE A 266 -0.93 11.04 11.46
C PHE A 266 -0.79 11.45 12.93
N GLY A 267 0.12 12.38 13.24
CA GLY A 267 0.37 12.86 14.61
C GLY A 267 0.60 11.70 15.58
N THR A 268 -0.11 11.72 16.69
CA THR A 268 -0.06 10.69 17.75
C THR A 268 -0.24 9.26 17.25
N PHE A 269 -0.97 9.06 16.15
CA PHE A 269 -1.31 7.73 15.63
C PHE A 269 -0.39 7.24 14.51
N TYR A 270 0.68 7.96 14.19
CA TYR A 270 1.57 7.67 13.08
C TYR A 270 2.01 6.19 13.00
N TYR A 271 2.44 5.62 14.13
CA TYR A 271 3.01 4.26 14.15
C TYR A 271 1.98 3.13 14.01
N VAL A 272 0.70 3.41 14.19
CA VAL A 272 -0.38 2.40 14.13
C VAL A 272 -1.36 2.63 12.98
N SER A 273 -1.16 3.70 12.20
CA SER A 273 -2.03 4.09 11.09
C SER A 273 -1.64 3.45 9.75
N GLY A 274 -2.41 3.71 8.73
CA GLY A 274 -2.10 3.37 7.35
C GLY A 274 -2.26 1.88 7.01
N PHE A 275 -1.46 1.42 6.07
CA PHE A 275 -1.63 0.09 5.45
C PHE A 275 -1.23 -1.09 6.35
N ALA A 276 -0.40 -0.89 7.39
CA ALA A 276 0.03 -1.97 8.27
C ALA A 276 -1.14 -2.70 8.94
N GLY A 277 -2.22 -1.97 9.27
CA GLY A 277 -3.41 -2.57 9.84
C GLY A 277 -4.11 -3.58 8.92
N TYR A 278 -4.07 -3.38 7.61
CA TYR A 278 -4.62 -4.36 6.65
C TYR A 278 -3.83 -5.68 6.65
N LEU A 279 -2.51 -5.66 6.90
CA LEU A 279 -1.72 -6.89 7.07
C LEU A 279 -2.20 -7.69 8.29
N VAL A 280 -2.37 -6.99 9.42
CA VAL A 280 -2.83 -7.59 10.68
C VAL A 280 -4.28 -8.05 10.56
N LEU A 281 -5.15 -7.26 9.91
CA LEU A 281 -6.54 -7.62 9.65
C LEU A 281 -6.64 -8.92 8.84
N ALA A 282 -5.85 -9.06 7.79
CA ALA A 282 -5.84 -10.27 6.98
C ALA A 282 -5.38 -11.49 7.78
N TYR A 283 -4.30 -11.35 8.55
CA TYR A 283 -3.84 -12.38 9.46
C TYR A 283 -4.93 -12.78 10.48
N TYR A 284 -5.58 -11.78 11.09
CA TYR A 284 -6.67 -11.99 12.04
C TYR A 284 -7.85 -12.76 11.40
N LEU A 285 -8.31 -12.32 10.23
CA LEU A 285 -9.44 -12.92 9.53
C LEU A 285 -9.16 -14.34 9.04
N VAL A 286 -7.90 -14.67 8.72
CA VAL A 286 -7.52 -16.05 8.39
C VAL A 286 -7.47 -16.93 9.62
N LYS A 287 -6.89 -16.45 10.74
CA LYS A 287 -6.75 -17.18 11.98
C LYS A 287 -8.07 -17.33 12.75
N PHE A 288 -8.92 -16.30 12.70
CA PHE A 288 -10.19 -16.21 13.40
C PHE A 288 -11.33 -15.75 12.47
N PRO A 289 -11.70 -16.58 11.49
CA PRO A 289 -12.76 -16.21 10.55
C PRO A 289 -14.08 -15.97 11.27
N PRO A 290 -14.94 -15.04 10.76
CA PRO A 290 -16.29 -14.90 11.26
C PRO A 290 -17.06 -16.21 11.12
N ALA A 291 -17.64 -16.69 12.24
CA ALA A 291 -18.47 -17.90 12.26
C ALA A 291 -19.90 -17.58 11.80
N TRP A 292 -20.03 -16.85 10.68
CA TRP A 292 -21.33 -16.48 10.10
C TRP A 292 -21.73 -17.49 9.04
N ASP A 293 -23.03 -17.77 8.91
CA ASP A 293 -23.60 -18.43 7.74
C ASP A 293 -23.57 -17.49 6.51
N TRP A 294 -23.99 -17.99 5.35
CA TRP A 294 -24.02 -17.17 4.13
C TRP A 294 -25.03 -16.01 4.22
N ARG A 295 -26.19 -16.24 4.84
CA ARG A 295 -27.23 -15.19 4.98
C ARG A 295 -26.68 -14.02 5.78
N ARG A 296 -26.09 -14.29 6.95
CA ARG A 296 -25.50 -13.26 7.80
C ARG A 296 -24.29 -12.59 7.13
N THR A 297 -23.47 -13.37 6.43
CA THR A 297 -22.32 -12.81 5.70
C THR A 297 -22.77 -11.78 4.68
N LEU A 298 -23.76 -12.11 3.84
CA LEU A 298 -24.29 -11.20 2.83
C LEU A 298 -25.04 -10.03 3.46
N ALA A 299 -25.86 -10.27 4.49
CA ALA A 299 -26.60 -9.23 5.19
C ALA A 299 -25.71 -8.17 5.86
N VAL A 300 -24.48 -8.52 6.25
CA VAL A 300 -23.51 -7.56 6.80
C VAL A 300 -22.64 -6.98 5.70
N CYS A 301 -22.10 -7.81 4.83
CA CYS A 301 -21.07 -7.41 3.87
C CYS A 301 -21.63 -6.54 2.74
N ILE A 302 -22.84 -6.84 2.22
CA ILE A 302 -23.42 -6.07 1.11
C ILE A 302 -23.76 -4.65 1.53
N PRO A 303 -24.55 -4.40 2.62
CA PRO A 303 -24.83 -3.04 3.05
C PRO A 303 -23.55 -2.26 3.44
N MET A 304 -22.57 -2.93 4.07
CA MET A 304 -21.29 -2.31 4.42
C MET A 304 -20.54 -1.85 3.17
N PHE A 305 -20.45 -2.69 2.13
CA PHE A 305 -19.82 -2.33 0.85
C PHE A 305 -20.56 -1.17 0.18
N ILE A 306 -21.89 -1.22 0.10
CA ILE A 306 -22.71 -0.17 -0.51
C ILE A 306 -22.51 1.14 0.24
N ALA A 307 -22.57 1.15 1.57
CA ALA A 307 -22.33 2.36 2.35
C ALA A 307 -20.93 2.96 2.11
N GLY A 308 -19.88 2.13 2.13
CA GLY A 308 -18.52 2.56 1.80
C GLY A 308 -18.41 3.13 0.39
N TYR A 309 -19.02 2.48 -0.59
CA TYR A 309 -19.08 2.95 -1.98
C TYR A 309 -19.82 4.30 -2.12
N LEU A 310 -20.99 4.44 -1.51
CA LEU A 310 -21.75 5.69 -1.59
C LEU A 310 -21.02 6.85 -0.94
N ILE A 311 -20.39 6.63 0.23
CA ILE A 311 -19.54 7.65 0.88
C ILE A 311 -18.39 8.04 -0.06
N THR A 312 -17.74 7.07 -0.69
CA THR A 312 -16.62 7.32 -1.61
C THR A 312 -17.08 8.10 -2.85
N ALA A 313 -18.10 7.64 -3.55
CA ALA A 313 -18.56 8.21 -4.81
C ALA A 313 -19.19 9.59 -4.65
N PHE A 314 -20.18 9.70 -3.75
CA PHE A 314 -20.84 10.99 -3.50
C PHE A 314 -19.93 11.97 -2.78
N GLY A 315 -19.09 11.50 -1.86
CA GLY A 315 -18.08 12.32 -1.21
C GLY A 315 -17.10 12.92 -2.22
N TYR A 316 -16.63 12.14 -3.20
CA TYR A 316 -15.74 12.64 -4.25
C TYR A 316 -16.41 13.75 -5.08
N VAL A 317 -17.65 13.52 -5.53
CA VAL A 317 -18.42 14.52 -6.29
C VAL A 317 -18.70 15.77 -5.46
N ALA A 318 -19.06 15.62 -4.19
CA ALA A 318 -19.32 16.74 -3.29
C ALA A 318 -18.06 17.58 -3.03
N LEU A 319 -16.92 16.93 -2.77
CA LEU A 319 -15.65 17.62 -2.56
C LEU A 319 -15.18 18.34 -3.81
N GLN A 320 -15.33 17.73 -4.99
CA GLN A 320 -14.99 18.40 -6.25
C GLN A 320 -15.88 19.61 -6.53
N ASN A 321 -17.17 19.55 -6.17
CA ASN A 321 -18.08 20.68 -6.32
C ASN A 321 -17.76 21.85 -5.37
N HIS A 322 -17.33 21.55 -4.11
CA HIS A 322 -17.05 22.58 -3.11
C HIS A 322 -15.61 23.09 -3.14
N PHE A 323 -14.68 22.24 -3.56
CA PHE A 323 -13.24 22.55 -3.59
C PHE A 323 -12.64 22.11 -4.94
N PRO A 324 -13.09 22.71 -6.07
CA PRO A 324 -12.69 22.28 -7.40
C PRO A 324 -11.16 22.31 -7.55
N GLY A 325 -10.60 21.22 -8.06
CA GLY A 325 -9.17 21.07 -8.27
C GLY A 325 -8.31 20.90 -7.00
N ASN A 326 -8.90 20.85 -5.82
CA ASN A 326 -8.16 20.61 -4.58
C ASN A 326 -7.95 19.10 -4.35
N TYR A 327 -6.87 18.56 -4.88
CA TYR A 327 -6.54 17.14 -4.80
C TYR A 327 -6.39 16.63 -3.36
N ALA A 328 -5.90 17.45 -2.44
CA ALA A 328 -5.76 17.07 -1.03
C ALA A 328 -7.10 16.72 -0.38
N TYR A 329 -8.19 17.44 -0.71
CA TYR A 329 -9.53 17.11 -0.25
C TYR A 329 -10.13 15.92 -0.99
N LEU A 330 -9.90 15.80 -2.30
CA LEU A 330 -10.39 14.68 -3.09
C LEU A 330 -9.79 13.34 -2.61
N GLU A 331 -8.51 13.35 -2.26
CA GLU A 331 -7.83 12.18 -1.73
C GLU A 331 -8.39 11.69 -0.40
N ILE A 332 -9.04 12.52 0.42
CA ILE A 332 -9.63 12.09 1.70
C ILE A 332 -10.60 10.93 1.50
N VAL A 333 -11.50 11.02 0.54
CA VAL A 333 -12.51 9.97 0.29
C VAL A 333 -11.98 8.86 -0.62
N TRP A 334 -10.93 9.12 -1.39
CA TRP A 334 -10.27 8.11 -2.23
C TRP A 334 -9.07 7.47 -1.56
N TYR A 335 -8.68 7.93 -0.37
CA TYR A 335 -7.55 7.39 0.35
C TYR A 335 -7.79 5.94 0.79
N PHE A 336 -6.85 5.07 0.47
CA PHE A 336 -6.99 3.62 0.67
C PHE A 336 -7.06 3.19 2.14
N ALA A 337 -6.52 4.00 3.06
CA ALA A 337 -6.63 3.78 4.51
C ALA A 337 -7.73 4.66 5.15
N GLY A 338 -8.75 5.06 4.40
CA GLY A 338 -9.96 5.69 4.90
C GLY A 338 -11.01 4.66 5.32
N ILE A 339 -11.91 5.06 6.23
CA ILE A 339 -12.98 4.18 6.75
C ILE A 339 -13.93 3.69 5.66
N ASN A 340 -14.26 4.53 4.69
CA ASN A 340 -15.11 4.21 3.56
C ASN A 340 -14.50 3.11 2.68
N VAL A 341 -13.20 3.19 2.38
CA VAL A 341 -12.49 2.17 1.60
C VAL A 341 -12.33 0.87 2.40
N PHE A 342 -12.10 0.96 3.71
CA PHE A 342 -12.15 -0.20 4.59
C PHE A 342 -13.52 -0.91 4.53
N MET A 343 -14.63 -0.13 4.57
CA MET A 343 -15.99 -0.67 4.46
C MET A 343 -16.25 -1.39 3.12
N MET A 344 -15.48 -1.08 2.08
CA MET A 344 -15.53 -1.83 0.81
C MET A 344 -14.58 -3.04 0.82
N THR A 345 -13.40 -2.90 1.40
CA THR A 345 -12.35 -3.92 1.38
C THR A 345 -12.68 -5.14 2.24
N TYR A 346 -13.14 -4.90 3.48
CA TYR A 346 -13.48 -5.97 4.42
C TYR A 346 -14.53 -6.94 3.86
N PRO A 347 -15.68 -6.48 3.31
CA PRO A 347 -16.67 -7.36 2.71
C PRO A 347 -16.15 -8.23 1.57
N VAL A 348 -15.41 -7.64 0.64
CA VAL A 348 -14.85 -8.37 -0.51
C VAL A 348 -13.91 -9.47 -0.02
N PHE A 349 -13.02 -9.16 0.91
CA PHE A 349 -12.11 -10.15 1.47
C PHE A 349 -12.83 -11.29 2.18
N VAL A 350 -13.82 -10.98 3.03
CA VAL A 350 -14.59 -11.98 3.79
C VAL A 350 -15.39 -12.88 2.86
N ILE A 351 -16.07 -12.31 1.86
CA ILE A 351 -16.87 -13.07 0.89
C ILE A 351 -15.97 -14.00 0.06
N VAL A 352 -14.88 -13.47 -0.53
CA VAL A 352 -14.00 -14.27 -1.38
C VAL A 352 -13.31 -15.38 -0.59
N ARG A 353 -12.88 -15.09 0.65
CA ARG A 353 -12.32 -16.11 1.52
C ARG A 353 -13.34 -17.21 1.84
N LYS A 354 -14.61 -16.86 2.08
CA LYS A 354 -15.70 -17.80 2.41
C LYS A 354 -16.12 -18.65 1.20
N LEU A 355 -15.90 -18.19 -0.03
CA LEU A 355 -16.15 -18.98 -1.24
C LEU A 355 -15.26 -20.23 -1.30
N ASP A 356 -14.13 -20.24 -0.57
CA ASP A 356 -13.17 -21.35 -0.54
C ASP A 356 -12.86 -21.91 -1.93
N PHE A 357 -12.63 -20.99 -2.87
CA PHE A 357 -12.42 -21.31 -4.28
C PHE A 357 -11.22 -22.23 -4.45
N LYS A 358 -11.42 -23.37 -5.09
CA LYS A 358 -10.35 -24.37 -5.26
C LYS A 358 -9.31 -23.90 -6.30
N PRO A 359 -8.02 -24.28 -6.13
CA PRO A 359 -6.98 -23.93 -7.08
C PRO A 359 -7.32 -24.44 -8.49
N ARG A 360 -7.13 -23.57 -9.50
CA ARG A 360 -7.25 -23.93 -10.92
C ARG A 360 -6.01 -23.50 -11.67
N ALA A 361 -5.47 -24.36 -12.53
CA ALA A 361 -4.19 -24.12 -13.20
C ALA A 361 -4.15 -22.82 -14.02
N TRP A 362 -5.23 -22.49 -14.74
CA TRP A 362 -5.31 -21.28 -15.53
C TRP A 362 -5.31 -20.03 -14.65
N LEU A 363 -6.10 -20.06 -13.55
CA LEU A 363 -6.20 -18.94 -12.60
C LEU A 363 -4.87 -18.72 -11.87
N SER A 364 -4.20 -19.80 -11.50
CA SER A 364 -2.89 -19.72 -10.86
C SER A 364 -1.79 -19.22 -11.79
N ARG A 365 -1.88 -19.50 -13.10
CA ARG A 365 -0.98 -18.90 -14.11
C ARG A 365 -1.21 -17.40 -14.21
N LEU A 366 -2.46 -16.97 -14.34
CA LEU A 366 -2.83 -15.55 -14.39
C LEU A 366 -2.45 -14.83 -13.11
N ALA A 367 -2.73 -15.41 -11.93
CA ALA A 367 -2.30 -14.87 -10.64
C ALA A 367 -0.77 -14.73 -10.53
N GLY A 368 -0.01 -15.63 -11.15
CA GLY A 368 1.45 -15.53 -11.24
C GLY A 368 1.94 -14.32 -12.05
N ALA A 369 1.17 -13.91 -13.07
CA ALA A 369 1.50 -12.78 -13.94
C ALA A 369 1.08 -11.42 -13.37
N THR A 370 0.23 -11.36 -12.35
CA THR A 370 -0.36 -10.10 -11.84
C THR A 370 0.65 -9.03 -11.45
N PHE A 371 1.85 -9.41 -11.00
CA PHE A 371 2.90 -8.44 -10.69
C PHE A 371 3.47 -7.79 -11.95
N GLY A 372 3.67 -8.54 -13.03
CA GLY A 372 4.06 -8.01 -14.34
C GLY A 372 2.97 -7.11 -14.92
N ILE A 373 1.71 -7.58 -14.92
CA ILE A 373 0.54 -6.80 -15.34
C ILE A 373 0.50 -5.47 -14.59
N TYR A 374 0.67 -5.51 -13.27
CA TYR A 374 0.70 -4.30 -12.43
C TYR A 374 1.80 -3.30 -12.89
N LEU A 375 2.97 -3.76 -13.28
CA LEU A 375 4.09 -2.88 -13.61
C LEU A 375 3.95 -2.22 -14.99
N CYS A 376 3.34 -2.89 -15.96
CA CYS A 376 3.26 -2.40 -17.35
C CYS A 376 1.88 -1.84 -17.75
N HIS A 377 0.83 -2.03 -16.93
CA HIS A 377 -0.54 -1.69 -17.35
C HIS A 377 -0.75 -0.21 -17.68
N PHE A 378 -0.05 0.71 -17.02
CA PHE A 378 -0.37 2.13 -17.07
C PHE A 378 -0.19 2.73 -18.47
N ILE A 379 0.90 2.39 -19.16
CA ILE A 379 1.08 2.78 -20.56
C ILE A 379 0.07 2.08 -21.48
N LEU A 380 -0.32 0.84 -21.17
CA LEU A 380 -1.31 0.10 -21.94
C LEU A 380 -2.73 0.63 -21.73
N VAL A 381 -3.03 1.20 -20.55
CA VAL A 381 -4.26 1.97 -20.31
C VAL A 381 -4.28 3.20 -21.22
N GLN A 382 -3.17 3.93 -21.32
CA GLN A 382 -3.06 5.08 -22.22
C GLN A 382 -3.26 4.68 -23.69
N ALA A 383 -2.59 3.63 -24.14
CA ALA A 383 -2.75 3.12 -25.49
C ALA A 383 -4.19 2.65 -25.77
N GLY A 384 -4.81 1.98 -24.79
CA GLY A 384 -6.21 1.58 -24.85
C GLY A 384 -7.17 2.78 -24.93
N TYR A 385 -6.89 3.84 -24.18
CA TYR A 385 -7.66 5.09 -24.25
C TYR A 385 -7.62 5.69 -25.64
N ASP A 386 -6.43 5.88 -26.22
CA ASP A 386 -6.24 6.48 -27.53
C ASP A 386 -6.87 5.64 -28.66
N LEU A 387 -6.88 4.31 -28.50
CA LEU A 387 -7.55 3.41 -29.43
C LEU A 387 -9.08 3.55 -29.35
N VAL A 388 -9.64 3.55 -28.15
CA VAL A 388 -11.09 3.61 -27.93
C VAL A 388 -11.65 5.01 -28.17
N ALA A 389 -10.86 6.06 -28.00
CA ALA A 389 -11.24 7.43 -28.33
C ALA A 389 -11.62 7.63 -29.80
N ARG A 390 -11.10 6.74 -30.70
CA ARG A 390 -11.46 6.75 -32.14
C ARG A 390 -12.89 6.26 -32.41
N ILE A 391 -13.60 5.78 -31.40
CA ILE A 391 -14.98 5.31 -31.52
C ILE A 391 -15.91 6.26 -30.76
N PRO A 392 -16.35 7.37 -31.38
CA PRO A 392 -17.02 8.46 -30.65
C PRO A 392 -18.43 8.09 -30.12
N ALA A 393 -19.07 7.10 -30.72
CA ALA A 393 -20.45 6.72 -30.36
C ALA A 393 -20.60 5.86 -29.09
N LEU A 394 -19.48 5.46 -28.45
CA LEU A 394 -19.54 4.60 -27.26
C LEU A 394 -19.86 5.40 -26.00
N PRO A 395 -20.83 4.98 -25.18
CA PRO A 395 -21.06 5.50 -23.83
C PRO A 395 -19.79 5.40 -22.97
N THR A 396 -19.56 6.39 -22.10
CA THR A 396 -18.34 6.48 -21.27
C THR A 396 -18.05 5.22 -20.46
N LEU A 397 -19.08 4.61 -19.84
CA LEU A 397 -18.92 3.36 -19.09
C LEU A 397 -18.39 2.22 -19.97
N LEU A 398 -18.90 2.07 -21.19
CA LEU A 398 -18.43 1.05 -22.12
C LEU A 398 -17.00 1.34 -22.60
N ARG A 399 -16.64 2.62 -22.76
CA ARG A 399 -15.24 3.00 -23.05
C ARG A 399 -14.32 2.54 -21.92
N ILE A 400 -14.65 2.87 -20.67
CA ILE A 400 -13.85 2.45 -19.50
C ILE A 400 -13.70 0.93 -19.46
N LEU A 401 -14.79 0.18 -19.63
CA LEU A 401 -14.76 -1.30 -19.62
C LEU A 401 -13.90 -1.86 -20.76
N LEU A 402 -14.04 -1.31 -21.95
CA LEU A 402 -13.27 -1.76 -23.13
C LEU A 402 -11.78 -1.47 -22.95
N ILE A 403 -11.42 -0.27 -22.49
CA ILE A 403 -10.03 0.10 -22.19
C ILE A 403 -9.47 -0.87 -21.14
N ALA A 404 -10.21 -1.15 -20.06
CA ALA A 404 -9.76 -2.04 -18.99
C ALA A 404 -9.51 -3.48 -19.50
N CYS A 405 -10.43 -4.02 -20.31
CA CYS A 405 -10.26 -5.34 -20.90
C CYS A 405 -9.05 -5.40 -21.84
N LEU A 406 -8.89 -4.40 -22.72
CA LEU A 406 -7.77 -4.31 -23.65
C LEU A 406 -6.43 -4.16 -22.91
N ALA A 407 -6.34 -3.22 -21.98
CA ALA A 407 -5.13 -2.98 -21.21
C ALA A 407 -4.75 -4.20 -20.36
N PHE A 408 -5.73 -4.85 -19.71
CA PHE A 408 -5.46 -6.04 -18.89
C PHE A 408 -4.99 -7.21 -19.74
N ALA A 409 -5.65 -7.46 -20.89
CA ALA A 409 -5.26 -8.52 -21.82
C ALA A 409 -3.87 -8.26 -22.43
N ALA A 410 -3.59 -7.05 -22.90
CA ALA A 410 -2.29 -6.66 -23.43
C ALA A 410 -1.17 -6.74 -22.39
N SER A 411 -1.48 -6.39 -21.13
CA SER A 411 -0.51 -6.52 -20.02
C SER A 411 -0.17 -7.97 -19.65
N TYR A 412 -1.04 -8.91 -19.99
CA TYR A 412 -0.81 -10.34 -19.73
C TYR A 412 0.05 -11.00 -20.81
N LEU A 413 -0.01 -10.54 -22.07
CA LEU A 413 0.76 -11.05 -23.21
C LEU A 413 2.24 -10.64 -23.12
#